data_f4033be4608731f6c4e1ef40b4f1a9be
#
_entry.id   f4033be4608731f6c4e1ef40b4f1a9be
#
_cell.length_a   1.000
_cell.length_b   1.000
_cell.length_c   1.000
_cell.angle_alpha   90.00
_cell.angle_beta   90.00
_cell.angle_gamma   90.00
#
_symmetry.space_group_name_H-M   'P 1'
#
loop_
_entity.id
_entity.type
_entity.pdbx_description
1 polymer ?
#
loop_
_entity_poly.entity_id
_entity_poly.type
_entity_poly.pdbx_seq_one_letter_code
_entity_poly.pdbx_strand_id
1 'polypeptide(L)'
;MVEIRVGVADAGGVHGLLRRLAGVFDRSSVSYDGARQEVHVRSEWESRGVVQVIGAVEAWLVEDGVDSAELSIGDRSYLLVAPAPIGSNL
;
A
#
# COMPACT_ATOMS: atom_id res chain seq x y z
N MET A 1 -13.50 4.78 -12.24
CA MET A 1 -12.29 4.00 -11.89
C MET A 1 -11.25 4.94 -11.31
N VAL A 2 -10.64 4.55 -10.23
CA VAL A 2 -9.58 5.33 -9.57
C VAL A 2 -8.29 4.52 -9.58
N GLU A 3 -7.16 5.21 -9.72
CA GLU A 3 -5.84 4.60 -9.58
C GLU A 3 -5.22 5.07 -8.28
N ILE A 4 -4.78 4.10 -7.47
CA ILE A 4 -4.12 4.35 -6.20
C ILE A 4 -2.67 3.91 -6.36
N ARG A 5 -1.73 4.77 -5.96
CA ARG A 5 -0.30 4.48 -6.06
C ARG A 5 0.29 4.42 -4.66
N VAL A 6 1.11 3.40 -4.43
CA VAL A 6 1.80 3.22 -3.15
C VAL A 6 3.29 3.29 -3.41
N GLY A 7 3.96 4.29 -2.85
CA GLY A 7 5.40 4.42 -2.95
C GLY A 7 6.10 3.42 -2.05
N VAL A 8 7.02 2.64 -2.62
CA VAL A 8 7.76 1.61 -1.89
C VAL A 8 9.24 1.98 -1.90
N ALA A 9 9.76 2.39 -0.75
CA ALA A 9 11.16 2.80 -0.66
C ALA A 9 12.13 1.64 -0.79
N ASP A 10 11.70 0.43 -0.42
CA ASP A 10 12.53 -0.77 -0.47
C ASP A 10 11.87 -1.82 -1.36
N ALA A 11 12.44 -2.03 -2.54
CA ALA A 11 11.92 -2.99 -3.49
C ALA A 11 11.97 -4.44 -2.95
N GLY A 12 12.82 -4.72 -1.97
CA GLY A 12 12.91 -6.04 -1.38
C GLY A 12 11.64 -6.48 -0.69
N GLY A 13 10.86 -5.55 -0.15
CA GLY A 13 9.62 -5.87 0.54
C GLY A 13 8.37 -5.80 -0.33
N VAL A 14 8.51 -5.43 -1.60
CA VAL A 14 7.35 -5.18 -2.45
C VAL A 14 6.51 -6.44 -2.71
N HIS A 15 7.13 -7.61 -2.71
CA HIS A 15 6.42 -8.86 -2.96
C HIS A 15 5.33 -9.13 -1.90
N GLY A 16 5.61 -8.82 -0.65
CA GLY A 16 4.62 -8.98 0.42
C GLY A 16 3.41 -8.09 0.19
N LEU A 17 3.65 -6.84 -0.20
CA LEU A 17 2.57 -5.91 -0.50
C LEU A 17 1.77 -6.35 -1.72
N LEU A 18 2.44 -6.75 -2.79
CA LEU A 18 1.76 -7.23 -4.00
C LEU A 18 0.88 -8.44 -3.71
N ARG A 19 1.36 -9.37 -2.89
CA ARG A 19 0.60 -10.56 -2.50
C ARG A 19 -0.67 -10.19 -1.74
N ARG A 20 -0.57 -9.24 -0.81
CA ARG A 20 -1.73 -8.79 -0.04
C ARG A 20 -2.76 -8.11 -0.92
N LEU A 21 -2.31 -7.24 -1.82
CA LEU A 21 -3.21 -6.53 -2.72
C LEU A 21 -3.86 -7.50 -3.71
N ALA A 22 -3.13 -8.48 -4.19
CA ALA A 22 -3.67 -9.48 -5.10
C ALA A 22 -4.73 -10.38 -4.43
N GLY A 23 -4.73 -10.47 -3.10
CA GLY A 23 -5.76 -11.19 -2.36
C GLY A 23 -7.06 -10.40 -2.20
N VAL A 24 -7.00 -9.08 -2.40
CA VAL A 24 -8.15 -8.18 -2.26
C VAL A 24 -8.67 -7.71 -3.62
N PHE A 25 -7.77 -7.48 -4.55
CA PHE A 25 -8.07 -7.02 -5.90
C PHE A 25 -7.67 -8.10 -6.90
N ASP A 26 -8.20 -8.01 -8.13
CA ASP A 26 -7.77 -8.88 -9.20
C ASP A 26 -6.30 -8.61 -9.53
N ARG A 27 -5.59 -9.66 -9.96
CA ARG A 27 -4.20 -9.52 -10.37
C ARG A 27 -4.02 -8.49 -11.48
N SER A 28 -4.98 -8.40 -12.39
CA SER A 28 -4.93 -7.43 -13.48
C SER A 28 -5.08 -5.99 -13.01
N SER A 29 -5.56 -5.80 -11.77
CA SER A 29 -5.74 -4.47 -11.20
C SER A 29 -4.53 -3.99 -10.41
N VAL A 30 -3.54 -4.86 -10.17
CA VAL A 30 -2.36 -4.55 -9.36
C VAL A 30 -1.12 -4.70 -10.23
N SER A 31 -0.26 -3.69 -10.21
CA SER A 31 1.00 -3.72 -10.96
C SER A 31 2.10 -3.00 -10.18
N TYR A 32 3.35 -3.29 -10.52
CA TYR A 32 4.50 -2.66 -9.91
C TYR A 32 5.34 -1.94 -10.96
N ASP A 33 5.62 -0.67 -10.70
CA ASP A 33 6.50 0.14 -11.54
C ASP A 33 7.87 0.23 -10.84
N GLY A 34 8.83 -0.55 -11.30
CA GLY A 34 10.15 -0.59 -10.69
C GLY A 34 10.95 0.69 -10.88
N ALA A 35 10.72 1.42 -11.97
CA ALA A 35 11.43 2.66 -12.24
C ALA A 35 11.03 3.76 -11.24
N ARG A 36 9.76 3.80 -10.85
CA ARG A 36 9.24 4.77 -9.89
C ARG A 36 9.15 4.22 -8.49
N GLN A 37 9.37 2.92 -8.32
CA GLN A 37 9.20 2.22 -7.05
C GLN A 37 7.80 2.44 -6.49
N GLU A 38 6.79 2.22 -7.32
CA GLU A 38 5.39 2.39 -6.97
C GLU A 38 4.58 1.16 -7.30
N VAL A 39 3.66 0.80 -6.42
CA VAL A 39 2.63 -0.20 -6.70
C VAL A 39 1.38 0.54 -7.13
N HIS A 40 0.79 0.13 -8.24
CA HIS A 40 -0.41 0.75 -8.79
C HIS A 40 -1.58 -0.20 -8.61
N VAL A 41 -2.69 0.33 -8.08
CA VAL A 41 -3.92 -0.43 -7.88
C VAL A 41 -5.06 0.31 -8.56
N ARG A 42 -5.81 -0.39 -9.39
CA ARG A 42 -7.03 0.16 -10.02
C ARG A 42 -8.25 -0.36 -9.27
N SER A 43 -9.14 0.54 -8.92
CA SER A 43 -10.38 0.20 -8.24
C SER A 43 -11.56 0.90 -8.91
N GLU A 44 -12.69 0.18 -9.00
CA GLU A 44 -13.93 0.77 -9.52
C GLU A 44 -14.56 1.74 -8.52
N TRP A 45 -14.31 1.51 -7.24
CA TRP A 45 -14.90 2.29 -6.16
C TRP A 45 -13.80 3.00 -5.38
N GLU A 46 -13.81 4.34 -5.42
CA GLU A 46 -12.76 5.12 -4.78
C GLU A 46 -12.70 4.87 -3.28
N SER A 47 -13.80 5.09 -2.56
CA SER A 47 -13.77 4.99 -1.10
C SER A 47 -13.48 3.57 -0.62
N ARG A 48 -14.10 2.57 -1.21
CA ARG A 48 -13.85 1.16 -0.84
C ARG A 48 -12.43 0.76 -1.19
N GLY A 49 -11.97 1.12 -2.39
CA GLY A 49 -10.63 0.79 -2.84
C GLY A 49 -9.56 1.42 -1.95
N VAL A 50 -9.73 2.68 -1.59
CA VAL A 50 -8.80 3.39 -0.71
C VAL A 50 -8.73 2.70 0.66
N VAL A 51 -9.86 2.37 1.25
CA VAL A 51 -9.89 1.70 2.56
C VAL A 51 -9.18 0.35 2.49
N GLN A 52 -9.43 -0.42 1.44
CA GLN A 52 -8.80 -1.73 1.26
C GLN A 52 -7.29 -1.62 1.05
N VAL A 53 -6.84 -0.63 0.27
CA VAL A 53 -5.41 -0.42 0.06
C VAL A 53 -4.74 0.02 1.36
N ILE A 54 -5.36 0.95 2.10
CA ILE A 54 -4.82 1.40 3.38
C ILE A 54 -4.65 0.21 4.33
N GLY A 55 -5.68 -0.63 4.45
CA GLY A 55 -5.61 -1.81 5.31
C GLY A 55 -4.48 -2.76 4.92
N ALA A 56 -4.31 -3.01 3.62
CA ALA A 56 -3.26 -3.88 3.13
C ALA A 56 -1.87 -3.28 3.38
N VAL A 57 -1.71 -1.97 3.14
CA VAL A 57 -0.44 -1.29 3.36
C VAL A 57 -0.08 -1.27 4.84
N GLU A 58 -1.03 -0.96 5.72
CA GLU A 58 -0.77 -0.95 7.15
C GLU A 58 -0.33 -2.32 7.66
N ALA A 59 -0.98 -3.39 7.22
CA ALA A 59 -0.59 -4.73 7.59
C ALA A 59 0.81 -5.07 7.07
N TRP A 60 1.13 -4.66 5.85
CA TRP A 60 2.45 -4.86 5.26
C TRP A 60 3.54 -4.10 6.04
N LEU A 61 3.26 -2.85 6.43
CA LEU A 61 4.21 -2.07 7.23
C LEU A 61 4.61 -2.81 8.50
N VAL A 62 3.62 -3.36 9.20
CA VAL A 62 3.86 -4.09 10.44
C VAL A 62 4.64 -5.38 10.19
N GLU A 63 4.22 -6.18 9.22
CA GLU A 63 4.79 -7.50 9.00
C GLU A 63 6.21 -7.45 8.43
N ASP A 64 6.46 -6.51 7.53
CA ASP A 64 7.76 -6.38 6.88
C ASP A 64 8.68 -5.39 7.58
N GLY A 65 8.22 -4.79 8.68
CA GLY A 65 9.02 -3.85 9.44
C GLY A 65 9.33 -2.57 8.69
N VAL A 66 8.42 -2.13 7.84
CA VAL A 66 8.56 -0.88 7.08
C VAL A 66 7.99 0.26 7.90
N ASP A 67 8.71 1.36 8.01
CA ASP A 67 8.29 2.47 8.86
C ASP A 67 7.12 3.26 8.27
N SER A 68 7.12 3.49 6.97
CA SER A 68 6.09 4.30 6.33
C SER A 68 6.03 4.03 4.83
N ALA A 69 4.92 4.44 4.23
CA ALA A 69 4.74 4.38 2.79
C ALA A 69 3.87 5.55 2.34
N GLU A 70 4.14 6.07 1.15
CA GLU A 70 3.35 7.15 0.60
C GLU A 70 2.23 6.60 -0.27
N LEU A 71 1.02 7.06 -0.01
CA LEU A 71 -0.17 6.70 -0.78
C LEU A 71 -0.61 7.90 -1.59
N SER A 72 -0.79 7.73 -2.90
CA SER A 72 -1.22 8.82 -3.79
C SER A 72 -2.50 8.43 -4.52
N ILE A 73 -3.46 9.35 -4.54
CA ILE A 73 -4.73 9.18 -5.24
C ILE A 73 -4.97 10.47 -6.03
N GLY A 74 -4.85 10.38 -7.36
CA GLY A 74 -4.94 11.57 -8.19
C GLY A 74 -3.81 12.54 -7.85
N ASP A 75 -4.16 13.75 -7.46
CA ASP A 75 -3.20 14.79 -7.07
C ASP A 75 -3.03 14.89 -5.55
N ARG A 76 -3.65 13.98 -4.78
CA ARG A 76 -3.54 13.97 -3.31
C ARG A 76 -2.57 12.89 -2.88
N SER A 77 -1.81 13.19 -1.82
CA SER A 77 -0.85 12.26 -1.26
C SER A 77 -1.00 12.19 0.25
N TYR A 78 -0.81 10.99 0.79
CA TYR A 78 -0.92 10.71 2.22
C TYR A 78 0.27 9.87 2.64
N LEU A 79 0.77 10.13 3.84
CA LEU A 79 1.83 9.30 4.42
C LEU A 79 1.20 8.33 5.40
N LEU A 80 1.37 7.03 5.15
CA LEU A 80 0.93 5.99 6.07
C LEU A 80 2.13 5.58 6.91
N VAL A 81 1.96 5.61 8.22
CA VAL A 81 3.02 5.31 9.19
C VAL A 81 2.64 4.05 9.95
N ALA A 82 3.62 3.17 10.17
CA ALA A 82 3.38 1.95 10.91
C ALA A 82 2.86 2.29 12.32
N PRO A 83 1.80 1.60 12.80
CA PRO A 83 1.30 1.85 14.13
C PRO A 83 2.32 1.48 15.19
N ALA A 84 2.35 2.24 16.28
CA ALA A 84 3.25 1.94 17.40
C ALA A 84 2.90 0.58 18.00
N PRO A 85 3.92 -0.23 18.37
CA PRO A 85 3.66 -1.51 19.00
C PRO A 85 2.88 -1.32 20.31
N ILE A 86 1.94 -2.22 20.56
CA ILE A 86 1.18 -2.21 21.79
C ILE A 86 2.12 -2.52 22.94
N GLY A 87 2.10 -1.72 23.99
CA GLY A 87 2.95 -1.92 25.14
C GLY A 87 4.31 -1.26 25.06
N SER A 88 4.63 -0.62 23.93
CA SER A 88 5.92 0.06 23.78
C SER A 88 6.08 1.26 24.70
N ASN A 89 5.00 1.74 25.25
CA ASN A 89 4.96 2.89 26.13
C ASN A 89 5.01 2.53 27.62
N LEU A 90 5.24 1.30 27.91
CA LEU A 90 5.31 0.82 29.29
C LEU A 90 6.71 0.92 29.87
#